data_237b856831e785ba672ad819747cdc06
#
_entry.id   237b856831e785ba672ad819747cdc06
#
_cell.length_a   1.000
_cell.length_b   1.000
_cell.length_c   1.000
_cell.angle_alpha   90.00
_cell.angle_beta   90.00
_cell.angle_gamma   90.00
#
_symmetry.space_group_name_H-M   'P 1'
#
loop_
_entity.id
_entity.type
_entity.pdbx_description
1 polymer ?
#
loop_
_entity_poly.entity_id
_entity_poly.type
_entity_poly.pdbx_seq_one_letter_code
_entity_poly.pdbx_strand_id
1 'polypeptide(L)'
;MHSFKKWILFSVFAGVISLLGGCASVPMAPATLDHAAKQFAKLPDKGNVFIYRDESMGAAIKMGIYLNEAPVAQTAAKTYINLQLAPGQYKIRSHAENNSEVVLDVKAGEVYFLWQEVKMGFGSARCKLQVVDAETGMRAVKSCNLVQESVR
;
A
#
# COMPACT_ATOMS: atom_id res chain seq x y z
N MET A 1 37.66 12.29 38.49
CA MET A 1 36.28 12.84 38.42
C MET A 1 35.84 13.33 37.02
N HIS A 2 36.75 13.72 36.13
CA HIS A 2 36.41 14.15 34.76
C HIS A 2 36.12 12.99 33.79
N SER A 3 36.61 11.79 34.01
CA SER A 3 36.41 10.63 33.11
C SER A 3 35.00 10.06 33.22
N PHE A 4 34.40 10.08 34.38
CA PHE A 4 33.07 9.52 34.63
C PHE A 4 31.94 10.32 33.92
N LYS A 5 32.08 11.66 33.84
CA LYS A 5 31.11 12.53 33.12
C LYS A 5 31.10 12.29 31.62
N LYS A 6 32.24 11.96 31.02
CA LYS A 6 32.33 11.67 29.56
C LYS A 6 31.63 10.35 29.20
N TRP A 7 31.68 9.37 30.06
CA TRP A 7 31.00 8.08 29.84
C TRP A 7 29.49 8.18 29.94
N ILE A 8 28.97 9.00 30.87
CA ILE A 8 27.52 9.24 30.99
C ILE A 8 26.97 9.99 29.78
N LEU A 9 27.69 10.99 29.26
CA LEU A 9 27.30 11.74 28.05
C LEU A 9 27.30 10.85 26.80
N PHE A 10 28.25 9.91 26.70
CA PHE A 10 28.31 8.97 25.58
C PHE A 10 27.16 7.95 25.59
N SER A 11 26.78 7.47 26.79
CA SER A 11 25.64 6.55 26.97
C SER A 11 24.30 7.19 26.66
N VAL A 12 24.12 8.49 26.98
CA VAL A 12 22.88 9.23 26.68
C VAL A 12 22.76 9.51 25.17
N PHE A 13 23.86 9.78 24.48
CA PHE A 13 23.85 10.02 23.03
C PHE A 13 23.58 8.74 22.24
N ALA A 14 24.07 7.59 22.68
CA ALA A 14 23.79 6.29 22.06
C ALA A 14 22.32 5.86 22.22
N GLY A 15 21.64 6.25 23.31
CA GLY A 15 20.23 5.94 23.57
C GLY A 15 19.22 6.74 22.71
N VAL A 16 19.60 7.91 22.22
CA VAL A 16 18.70 8.77 21.44
C VAL A 16 18.59 8.32 19.97
N ILE A 17 19.59 7.61 19.45
CA ILE A 17 19.58 7.14 18.05
C ILE A 17 18.61 5.95 17.82
N SER A 18 18.18 5.27 18.86
CA SER A 18 17.27 4.11 18.77
C SER A 18 15.80 4.46 18.62
N LEU A 19 15.42 5.73 18.62
CA LEU A 19 14.02 6.21 18.52
C LEU A 19 13.61 6.62 17.10
N LEU A 20 14.42 6.37 16.08
CA LEU A 20 13.99 6.50 14.69
C LEU A 20 13.02 5.36 14.37
N GLY A 21 11.76 5.56 14.76
CA GLY A 21 10.66 4.64 14.53
C GLY A 21 10.62 4.22 13.06
N GLY A 22 10.87 2.94 12.80
CA GLY A 22 10.89 2.38 11.46
C GLY A 22 9.51 2.50 10.82
N CYS A 23 9.40 3.31 9.75
CA CYS A 23 8.26 3.20 8.85
C CYS A 23 8.26 1.80 8.22
N ALA A 24 7.10 1.17 8.11
CA ALA A 24 6.98 -0.08 7.38
C ALA A 24 7.34 0.17 5.91
N SER A 25 8.27 -0.61 5.37
CA SER A 25 8.64 -0.55 3.96
C SER A 25 8.25 -1.85 3.25
N VAL A 26 7.87 -1.72 1.99
CA VAL A 26 7.59 -2.85 1.08
C VAL A 26 8.53 -2.75 -0.12
N PRO A 27 8.83 -3.86 -0.81
CA PRO A 27 9.61 -3.81 -2.05
C PRO A 27 8.91 -2.92 -3.07
N MET A 28 9.64 -1.96 -3.62
CA MET A 28 9.11 -0.99 -4.58
C MET A 28 9.44 -1.44 -6.01
N ALA A 29 8.52 -1.21 -6.93
CA ALA A 29 8.74 -1.42 -8.34
C ALA A 29 9.75 -0.39 -8.91
N PRO A 30 10.43 -0.70 -10.03
CA PRO A 30 11.27 0.28 -10.74
C PRO A 30 10.46 1.53 -11.13
N ALA A 31 11.09 2.69 -11.09
CA ALA A 31 10.44 3.98 -11.41
C ALA A 31 9.84 4.02 -12.83
N THR A 32 10.41 3.27 -13.78
CA THR A 32 9.89 3.14 -15.14
C THR A 32 8.51 2.47 -15.17
N LEU A 33 8.30 1.43 -14.34
CA LEU A 33 7.01 0.75 -14.22
C LEU A 33 5.99 1.63 -13.48
N ASP A 34 6.41 2.34 -12.44
CA ASP A 34 5.57 3.30 -11.74
C ASP A 34 5.08 4.41 -12.70
N HIS A 35 5.98 4.96 -13.49
CA HIS A 35 5.63 5.99 -14.47
C HIS A 35 4.68 5.47 -15.56
N ALA A 36 4.90 4.24 -16.05
CA ALA A 36 4.04 3.60 -17.04
C ALA A 36 2.64 3.33 -16.46
N ALA A 37 2.53 2.81 -15.24
CA ALA A 37 1.25 2.55 -14.59
C ALA A 37 0.43 3.84 -14.40
N LYS A 38 1.09 4.96 -14.05
CA LYS A 38 0.46 6.28 -13.87
C LYS A 38 -0.05 6.94 -15.15
N GLN A 39 0.10 6.30 -16.31
CA GLN A 39 -0.60 6.70 -17.54
C GLN A 39 -2.06 6.25 -17.53
N PHE A 40 -2.45 5.35 -16.59
CA PHE A 40 -3.83 4.84 -16.45
C PHE A 40 -4.41 4.29 -17.76
N ALA A 41 -3.58 3.57 -18.51
CA ALA A 41 -3.95 3.08 -19.83
C ALA A 41 -5.17 2.16 -19.78
N LYS A 42 -6.10 2.35 -20.70
CA LYS A 42 -7.17 1.41 -20.99
C LYS A 42 -6.61 0.28 -21.83
N LEU A 43 -6.70 -0.95 -21.32
CA LEU A 43 -6.15 -2.14 -21.97
C LEU A 43 -7.27 -2.83 -22.77
N PRO A 44 -7.08 -3.13 -24.06
CA PRO A 44 -8.17 -3.60 -24.93
C PRO A 44 -8.73 -4.98 -24.51
N ASP A 45 -7.93 -5.80 -23.86
CA ASP A 45 -8.25 -7.19 -23.48
C ASP A 45 -8.32 -7.41 -21.95
N LYS A 46 -8.01 -6.39 -21.14
CA LYS A 46 -7.96 -6.46 -19.68
C LYS A 46 -8.57 -5.24 -19.03
N GLY A 47 -8.99 -5.40 -17.79
CA GLY A 47 -9.24 -4.29 -16.86
C GLY A 47 -7.98 -3.92 -16.12
N ASN A 48 -7.79 -2.63 -15.85
CA ASN A 48 -6.64 -2.09 -15.16
C ASN A 48 -7.08 -1.64 -13.75
N VAL A 49 -6.65 -2.36 -12.71
CA VAL A 49 -7.13 -2.19 -11.34
C VAL A 49 -6.01 -1.62 -10.46
N PHE A 50 -6.26 -0.46 -9.87
CA PHE A 50 -5.36 0.21 -8.93
C PHE A 50 -5.90 0.09 -7.52
N ILE A 51 -5.10 -0.41 -6.59
CA ILE A 51 -5.43 -0.47 -5.16
C ILE A 51 -4.39 0.36 -4.44
N TYR A 52 -4.82 1.44 -3.77
CA TYR A 52 -3.91 2.42 -3.21
C TYR A 52 -4.19 2.70 -1.73
N ARG A 53 -3.15 3.14 -1.05
CA ARG A 53 -3.16 3.64 0.32
C ARG A 53 -2.37 4.94 0.35
N ASP A 54 -3.07 6.06 0.34
CA ASP A 54 -2.47 7.40 0.25
C ASP A 54 -2.31 8.10 1.60
N GLU A 55 -2.76 7.49 2.70
CA GLU A 55 -2.58 8.04 4.04
C GLU A 55 -1.19 7.74 4.60
N SER A 56 -0.74 8.63 5.49
CA SER A 56 0.43 8.42 6.35
C SER A 56 0.07 7.78 7.69
N MET A 57 -1.20 7.81 8.09
CA MET A 57 -1.69 7.15 9.30
C MET A 57 -1.40 5.64 9.24
N GLY A 58 -0.95 5.06 10.35
CA GLY A 58 -0.55 3.65 10.38
C GLY A 58 0.71 3.33 9.55
N ALA A 59 1.62 4.30 9.37
CA ALA A 59 2.82 4.14 8.54
C ALA A 59 3.72 2.96 8.96
N ALA A 60 3.67 2.53 10.22
CA ALA A 60 4.39 1.37 10.72
C ALA A 60 3.74 0.02 10.37
N ILE A 61 2.54 0.02 9.75
CA ILE A 61 1.75 -1.19 9.50
C ILE A 61 1.72 -1.49 8.00
N LYS A 62 2.06 -2.72 7.64
CA LYS A 62 1.81 -3.28 6.29
C LYS A 62 0.42 -3.89 6.25
N MET A 63 -0.24 -3.80 5.10
CA MET A 63 -1.56 -4.40 4.88
C MET A 63 -1.49 -5.34 3.68
N GLY A 64 -1.97 -6.58 3.84
CA GLY A 64 -1.99 -7.57 2.77
C GLY A 64 -3.11 -7.31 1.77
N ILE A 65 -2.84 -7.57 0.49
CA ILE A 65 -3.85 -7.62 -0.57
C ILE A 65 -3.91 -9.03 -1.13
N TYR A 66 -5.13 -9.53 -1.27
CA TYR A 66 -5.45 -10.86 -1.79
C TYR A 66 -6.43 -10.74 -2.95
N LEU A 67 -6.22 -11.56 -3.97
CA LEU A 67 -7.08 -11.70 -5.14
C LEU A 67 -7.59 -13.15 -5.18
N ASN A 68 -8.90 -13.36 -5.08
CA ASN A 68 -9.51 -14.69 -5.01
C ASN A 68 -8.79 -15.61 -4.00
N GLU A 69 -8.57 -15.10 -2.77
CA GLU A 69 -7.86 -15.73 -1.64
C GLU A 69 -6.32 -15.89 -1.82
N ALA A 70 -5.78 -15.70 -3.02
CA ALA A 70 -4.33 -15.74 -3.25
C ALA A 70 -3.68 -14.41 -2.82
N PRO A 71 -2.57 -14.42 -2.06
CA PRO A 71 -1.84 -13.19 -1.73
C PRO A 71 -1.19 -12.60 -2.99
N VAL A 72 -1.32 -11.30 -3.17
CA VAL A 72 -0.76 -10.58 -4.33
C VAL A 72 0.41 -9.69 -3.92
N ALA A 73 0.21 -8.85 -2.93
CA ALA A 73 1.20 -7.90 -2.46
C ALA A 73 0.89 -7.42 -1.03
N GLN A 74 1.81 -6.65 -0.46
CA GLN A 74 1.58 -5.86 0.75
C GLN A 74 1.74 -4.38 0.42
N THR A 75 0.84 -3.55 0.94
CA THR A 75 0.94 -2.10 0.86
C THR A 75 1.52 -1.52 2.14
N ALA A 76 2.16 -0.37 2.02
CA ALA A 76 2.57 0.51 3.10
C ALA A 76 1.95 1.91 2.88
N ALA A 77 2.26 2.86 3.77
CA ALA A 77 1.83 4.24 3.57
C ALA A 77 2.34 4.80 2.23
N LYS A 78 1.52 5.55 1.50
CA LYS A 78 1.87 6.17 0.22
C LYS A 78 2.30 5.17 -0.86
N THR A 79 1.66 3.99 -0.92
CA THR A 79 1.91 2.99 -1.95
C THR A 79 0.64 2.55 -2.66
N TYR A 80 0.81 1.99 -3.86
CA TYR A 80 -0.27 1.35 -4.60
C TYR A 80 0.23 0.09 -5.30
N ILE A 81 -0.69 -0.79 -5.65
CA ILE A 81 -0.47 -1.93 -6.56
C ILE A 81 -1.31 -1.73 -7.83
N ASN A 82 -0.84 -2.30 -8.94
CA ASN A 82 -1.53 -2.26 -10.23
C ASN A 82 -1.71 -3.68 -10.76
N LEU A 83 -2.96 -4.11 -10.92
CA LEU A 83 -3.31 -5.43 -11.42
C LEU A 83 -3.97 -5.31 -12.79
N GLN A 84 -3.47 -6.04 -13.76
CA GLN A 84 -4.05 -6.16 -15.09
C GLN A 84 -4.81 -7.49 -15.19
N LEU A 85 -6.14 -7.44 -15.05
CA LEU A 85 -7.00 -8.61 -14.92
C LEU A 85 -7.82 -8.86 -16.18
N ALA A 86 -7.96 -10.11 -16.57
CA ALA A 86 -8.93 -10.52 -17.60
C ALA A 86 -10.36 -10.14 -17.18
N PRO A 87 -11.28 -9.94 -18.13
CA PRO A 87 -12.70 -9.74 -17.77
C PRO A 87 -13.23 -10.87 -16.90
N GLY A 88 -13.96 -10.52 -15.83
CA GLY A 88 -14.50 -11.49 -14.89
C GLY A 88 -14.74 -10.90 -13.52
N GLN A 89 -15.31 -11.69 -12.64
CA GLN A 89 -15.58 -11.30 -11.26
C GLN A 89 -14.42 -11.70 -10.34
N TYR A 90 -13.96 -10.77 -9.54
CA TYR A 90 -12.83 -10.95 -8.61
C TYR A 90 -13.21 -10.51 -7.21
N LYS A 91 -12.88 -11.34 -6.23
CA LYS A 91 -12.92 -10.97 -4.83
C LYS A 91 -11.56 -10.40 -4.42
N ILE A 92 -11.54 -9.12 -4.09
CA ILE A 92 -10.33 -8.41 -3.64
C ILE A 92 -10.49 -8.18 -2.14
N ARG A 93 -9.51 -8.64 -1.36
CA ARG A 93 -9.51 -8.53 0.09
C ARG A 93 -8.28 -7.78 0.58
N SER A 94 -8.51 -6.80 1.43
CA SER A 94 -7.49 -6.16 2.26
C SER A 94 -7.46 -6.81 3.64
N HIS A 95 -6.28 -7.10 4.16
CA HIS A 95 -6.05 -7.70 5.46
C HIS A 95 -5.15 -6.82 6.32
N ALA A 96 -5.62 -6.52 7.53
CA ALA A 96 -4.91 -5.83 8.61
C ALA A 96 -5.33 -6.46 9.94
N GLU A 97 -5.66 -5.69 11.01
CA GLU A 97 -6.33 -6.24 12.20
C GLU A 97 -7.70 -6.87 11.85
N ASN A 98 -8.31 -6.43 10.75
CA ASN A 98 -9.55 -6.97 10.20
C ASN A 98 -9.38 -7.34 8.73
N ASN A 99 -10.42 -7.95 8.17
CA ASN A 99 -10.59 -8.13 6.72
C ASN A 99 -11.62 -7.14 6.18
N SER A 100 -11.37 -6.62 4.98
CA SER A 100 -12.33 -5.84 4.21
C SER A 100 -12.29 -6.30 2.76
N GLU A 101 -13.45 -6.59 2.18
CA GLU A 101 -13.59 -7.23 0.86
C GLU A 101 -14.44 -6.39 -0.08
N VAL A 102 -14.10 -6.45 -1.37
CA VAL A 102 -14.89 -5.92 -2.48
C VAL A 102 -14.96 -6.99 -3.55
N VAL A 103 -16.14 -7.22 -4.08
CA VAL A 103 -16.33 -8.01 -5.31
C VAL A 103 -16.40 -7.03 -6.48
N LEU A 104 -15.47 -7.17 -7.42
CA LEU A 104 -15.33 -6.30 -8.59
C LEU A 104 -15.62 -7.08 -9.87
N ASP A 105 -16.56 -6.60 -10.68
CA ASP A 105 -16.82 -7.10 -12.03
C ASP A 105 -15.90 -6.34 -13.01
N VAL A 106 -14.80 -6.97 -13.38
CA VAL A 106 -13.76 -6.38 -14.24
C VAL A 106 -14.14 -6.54 -15.70
N LYS A 107 -14.09 -5.46 -16.46
CA LYS A 107 -14.33 -5.41 -17.92
C LYS A 107 -13.08 -4.96 -18.66
N ALA A 108 -12.88 -5.48 -19.85
CA ALA A 108 -11.82 -5.03 -20.75
C ALA A 108 -11.99 -3.55 -21.11
N GLY A 109 -10.89 -2.82 -21.19
CA GLY A 109 -10.90 -1.40 -21.52
C GLY A 109 -11.26 -0.46 -20.36
N GLU A 110 -11.57 -1.00 -19.18
CA GLU A 110 -11.95 -0.19 -18.01
C GLU A 110 -10.80 -0.07 -17.01
N VAL A 111 -10.81 1.05 -16.27
CA VAL A 111 -9.84 1.34 -15.20
C VAL A 111 -10.60 1.50 -13.90
N TYR A 112 -10.13 0.80 -12.87
CA TYR A 112 -10.77 0.76 -11.56
C TYR A 112 -9.82 1.26 -10.48
N PHE A 113 -10.37 1.94 -9.49
CA PHE A 113 -9.63 2.46 -8.34
C PHE A 113 -10.27 1.99 -7.04
N LEU A 114 -9.47 1.36 -6.19
CA LEU A 114 -9.86 0.92 -4.87
C LEU A 114 -9.00 1.62 -3.82
N TRP A 115 -9.65 2.31 -2.92
CA TRP A 115 -8.98 2.92 -1.77
C TRP A 115 -8.92 1.94 -0.60
N GLN A 116 -7.71 1.63 -0.17
CA GLN A 116 -7.42 0.89 1.05
C GLN A 116 -7.28 1.88 2.19
N GLU A 117 -8.42 2.34 2.72
CA GLU A 117 -8.49 3.32 3.79
C GLU A 117 -8.00 2.72 5.11
N VAL A 118 -7.15 3.46 5.82
CA VAL A 118 -6.69 3.10 7.16
C VAL A 118 -7.68 3.58 8.20
N LYS A 119 -8.09 2.69 9.09
CA LYS A 119 -8.99 2.98 10.22
C LYS A 119 -8.26 2.76 11.54
N MET A 120 -8.71 3.45 12.57
CA MET A 120 -8.27 3.15 13.95
C MET A 120 -8.79 1.78 14.35
N GLY A 121 -7.88 0.91 14.81
CA GLY A 121 -8.19 -0.36 15.43
C GLY A 121 -8.02 -0.32 16.94
N PHE A 122 -8.25 -1.45 17.60
CA PHE A 122 -8.09 -1.54 19.05
C PHE A 122 -6.62 -1.76 19.46
N GLY A 123 -5.92 -2.65 18.75
CA GLY A 123 -4.50 -2.97 19.03
C GLY A 123 -3.57 -2.60 17.88
N SER A 124 -4.12 -2.42 16.67
CA SER A 124 -3.38 -2.10 15.47
C SER A 124 -4.26 -1.32 14.50
N ALA A 125 -3.74 -0.98 13.31
CA ALA A 125 -4.53 -0.36 12.26
C ALA A 125 -5.48 -1.39 11.62
N ARG A 126 -6.71 -0.94 11.33
CA ARG A 126 -7.71 -1.66 10.55
C ARG A 126 -7.78 -1.11 9.14
N CYS A 127 -8.36 -1.85 8.23
CA CYS A 127 -8.55 -1.43 6.86
C CYS A 127 -10.02 -1.41 6.45
N LYS A 128 -10.34 -0.53 5.49
CA LYS A 128 -11.59 -0.55 4.72
C LYS A 128 -11.24 -0.44 3.25
N LEU A 129 -11.64 -1.41 2.44
CA LEU A 129 -11.46 -1.39 1.00
C LEU A 129 -12.74 -0.90 0.34
N GLN A 130 -12.65 0.05 -0.59
CA GLN A 130 -13.81 0.62 -1.25
C GLN A 130 -13.47 1.11 -2.66
N VAL A 131 -14.41 0.93 -3.59
CA VAL A 131 -14.30 1.48 -4.93
C VAL A 131 -14.50 2.98 -4.88
N VAL A 132 -13.70 3.73 -5.60
CA VAL A 132 -13.80 5.18 -5.73
C VAL A 132 -13.88 5.59 -7.21
N ASP A 133 -14.32 6.81 -7.47
CA ASP A 133 -14.34 7.37 -8.82
C ASP A 133 -12.94 7.58 -9.40
N ALA A 134 -12.88 7.71 -10.74
CA ALA A 134 -11.61 7.79 -11.45
C ALA A 134 -10.81 9.07 -11.11
N GLU A 135 -11.46 10.20 -10.89
CA GLU A 135 -10.78 11.46 -10.56
C GLU A 135 -10.09 11.36 -9.20
N THR A 136 -10.82 10.89 -8.19
CA THR A 136 -10.30 10.66 -6.84
C THR A 136 -9.16 9.64 -6.85
N GLY A 137 -9.36 8.51 -7.53
CA GLY A 137 -8.37 7.44 -7.62
C GLY A 137 -7.09 7.86 -8.33
N MET A 138 -7.18 8.49 -9.48
CA MET A 138 -6.01 8.98 -10.24
C MET A 138 -5.19 10.00 -9.45
N ARG A 139 -5.85 10.94 -8.77
CA ARG A 139 -5.19 11.94 -7.93
C ARG A 139 -4.41 11.27 -6.79
N ALA A 140 -5.03 10.32 -6.10
CA ALA A 140 -4.42 9.59 -4.99
C ALA A 140 -3.24 8.73 -5.45
N VAL A 141 -3.40 7.91 -6.52
CA VAL A 141 -2.34 7.06 -7.07
C VAL A 141 -1.12 7.87 -7.51
N LYS A 142 -1.31 9.06 -8.11
CA LYS A 142 -0.20 9.96 -8.47
C LYS A 142 0.67 10.36 -7.28
N SER A 143 0.11 10.43 -6.07
CA SER A 143 0.83 10.76 -4.83
C SER A 143 1.49 9.55 -4.16
N CYS A 144 1.32 8.35 -4.70
CA CYS A 144 1.83 7.08 -4.17
C CYS A 144 2.92 6.51 -5.08
N ASN A 145 3.61 5.47 -4.63
CA ASN A 145 4.62 4.74 -5.39
C ASN A 145 4.18 3.28 -5.61
N LEU A 146 4.52 2.73 -6.78
CA LEU A 146 4.16 1.37 -7.15
C LEU A 146 4.94 0.34 -6.32
N VAL A 147 4.23 -0.60 -5.73
CA VAL A 147 4.82 -1.75 -5.04
C VAL A 147 5.17 -2.83 -6.06
N GLN A 148 6.29 -3.50 -5.85
CA GLN A 148 6.61 -4.71 -6.59
C GLN A 148 5.65 -5.84 -6.17
N GLU A 149 4.97 -6.45 -7.13
CA GLU A 149 4.12 -7.62 -6.88
C GLU A 149 4.97 -8.78 -6.32
N SER A 150 4.36 -9.59 -5.46
CA SER A 150 4.99 -10.84 -5.02
C SER A 150 5.10 -11.76 -6.23
N VAL A 151 6.32 -12.05 -6.64
CA VAL A 151 6.54 -13.05 -7.70
C VAL A 151 5.94 -14.38 -7.23
N ARG A 152 5.03 -14.92 -8.02
CA ARG A 152 4.46 -16.26 -7.82
C ARG A 152 5.45 -17.33 -8.26
#